data_68c32c111ca0319b3241a91f1f3abc02
#
_entry.id   68c32c111ca0319b3241a91f1f3abc02
#
_cell.length_a   1.000
_cell.length_b   1.000
_cell.length_c   1.000
_cell.angle_alpha   90.00
_cell.angle_beta   90.00
_cell.angle_gamma   90.00
#
_symmetry.space_group_name_H-M   'P 1'
#
loop_
_entity.id
_entity.type
_entity.pdbx_description
1 polymer ?
#
loop_
_entity_poly.entity_id
_entity_poly.type
_entity_poly.pdbx_seq_one_letter_code
_entity_poly.pdbx_strand_id
1 'polypeptide(L)'
;MFISYEFILFLLVLFAVYYVIPKRFQWILLLIANFLFYYSAGAFYPLFILATSVTVWFAGVCIDRQEGQWQSYQAEIKAGKIEKPSRDEKKAVKAKIGGKKKRIMLVCLLFNLGILAVLKYTNFVIDNVNTVLDAAGRTELPYADLILLLGISFYTFQAVAYLLDVYWGKCSAQKNLPRFILFVSFFPQLIQGPISRYGDLSQTLYAKHSFDGKQVRFGLERILWGYFKKLVIADRLSGAISMLMGDPEYYTGAYVLIGMLFYAAQLYADFTGGIDITIGIAQFFGIHVEENFIRPFFSKNIAEYWCRWHITMGTWFRDYVFYPMSISKPLKKLTSTTKKHFGMAGARRVAVYISTMVTWFATGIWHGAAWHFVAWGLVNGVIILISEECTPLYNKFHHRFPKLGNSWGYRAFQVIRTFLMMCCIRLFDTYASVRGAIRQFIHMFTRFDLSKVTGKELLDLGLSVQDYCIVAFGVVAMFTVSMCGRNGSVREKISQKPYVIRYGLFVLLFFAVLLLGSYGVGFEAQQFIYNQF
;
A
#
# COMPACT_ATOMS: atom_id res chain seq x y z
N MET A 1 -3.77 -6.85 16.77
CA MET A 1 -3.14 -5.71 17.47
C MET A 1 -4.07 -4.48 17.52
N PHE A 2 -4.41 -3.78 16.42
CA PHE A 2 -5.26 -2.57 16.52
C PHE A 2 -6.68 -2.80 17.08
N ILE A 3 -7.15 -4.04 17.11
CA ILE A 3 -8.51 -4.42 17.56
C ILE A 3 -8.48 -4.90 19.02
N SER A 4 -7.32 -5.11 19.63
CA SER A 4 -7.20 -5.65 20.98
C SER A 4 -7.46 -4.58 22.05
N TYR A 5 -7.99 -5.01 23.19
CA TYR A 5 -8.26 -4.13 24.34
C TYR A 5 -6.96 -3.52 24.89
N GLU A 6 -5.87 -4.28 24.87
CA GLU A 6 -4.55 -3.81 25.29
C GLU A 6 -4.08 -2.64 24.42
N PHE A 7 -4.34 -2.70 23.11
CA PHE A 7 -4.00 -1.60 22.21
C PHE A 7 -4.85 -0.36 22.47
N ILE A 8 -6.15 -0.53 22.73
CA ILE A 8 -7.04 0.60 23.07
C ILE A 8 -6.57 1.26 24.35
N LEU A 9 -6.26 0.46 25.39
CA LEU A 9 -5.73 0.99 26.67
C LEU A 9 -4.38 1.69 26.47
N PHE A 10 -3.45 1.08 25.70
CA PHE A 10 -2.18 1.69 25.33
C PHE A 10 -2.39 3.05 24.66
N LEU A 11 -3.31 3.14 23.71
CA LEU A 11 -3.60 4.38 22.99
C LEU A 11 -4.19 5.47 23.91
N LEU A 12 -5.10 5.11 24.82
CA LEU A 12 -5.70 6.04 25.77
C LEU A 12 -4.65 6.59 26.74
N VAL A 13 -3.78 5.73 27.29
CA VAL A 13 -2.70 6.14 28.18
C VAL A 13 -1.71 7.03 27.43
N LEU A 14 -1.29 6.63 26.25
CA LEU A 14 -0.38 7.40 25.42
C LEU A 14 -0.96 8.78 25.07
N PHE A 15 -2.24 8.85 24.72
CA PHE A 15 -2.95 10.10 24.42
C PHE A 15 -2.96 11.04 25.63
N ALA A 16 -3.33 10.54 26.82
CA ALA A 16 -3.36 11.34 28.04
C ALA A 16 -1.97 11.89 28.38
N VAL A 17 -0.95 11.04 28.37
CA VAL A 17 0.43 11.44 28.67
C VAL A 17 0.95 12.45 27.65
N TYR A 18 0.65 12.26 26.36
CA TYR A 18 1.14 13.09 25.26
C TYR A 18 0.80 14.58 25.41
N TYR A 19 -0.39 14.91 25.89
CA TYR A 19 -0.82 16.28 26.05
C TYR A 19 -0.48 16.89 27.44
N VAL A 20 -0.13 16.05 28.41
CA VAL A 20 0.29 16.50 29.75
C VAL A 20 1.78 16.83 29.78
N ILE A 21 2.63 16.08 29.09
CA ILE A 21 4.08 16.31 29.10
C ILE A 21 4.46 17.63 28.40
N PRO A 22 5.61 18.22 28.74
CA PRO A 22 6.12 19.37 28.02
C PRO A 22 6.30 19.06 26.53
N LYS A 23 5.79 19.93 25.65
CA LYS A 23 5.73 19.73 24.18
C LYS A 23 7.07 19.35 23.56
N ARG A 24 8.20 19.77 24.12
CA ARG A 24 9.55 19.43 23.64
C ARG A 24 9.86 17.93 23.72
N PHE A 25 9.16 17.18 24.56
CA PHE A 25 9.36 15.75 24.79
C PHE A 25 8.32 14.86 24.06
N GLN A 26 7.32 15.44 23.40
CA GLN A 26 6.26 14.69 22.73
C GLN A 26 6.80 13.66 21.72
N TRP A 27 7.78 14.06 20.90
CA TRP A 27 8.39 13.16 19.94
C TRP A 27 9.19 12.01 20.60
N ILE A 28 9.78 12.25 21.79
CA ILE A 28 10.48 11.22 22.56
C ILE A 28 9.48 10.20 23.12
N LEU A 29 8.34 10.69 23.65
CA LEU A 29 7.27 9.81 24.10
C LEU A 29 6.76 8.91 22.96
N LEU A 30 6.55 9.46 21.76
CA LEU A 30 6.16 8.67 20.60
C LEU A 30 7.23 7.65 20.21
N LEU A 31 8.51 8.00 20.31
CA LEU A 31 9.61 7.06 20.07
C LEU A 31 9.56 5.87 21.05
N ILE A 32 9.39 6.15 22.34
CA ILE A 32 9.26 5.11 23.36
C ILE A 32 8.02 4.24 23.09
N ALA A 33 6.88 4.86 22.79
CA ALA A 33 5.65 4.17 22.46
C ALA A 33 5.79 3.25 21.25
N ASN A 34 6.54 3.67 20.21
CA ASN A 34 6.82 2.83 19.05
C ASN A 34 7.57 1.54 19.44
N PHE A 35 8.60 1.66 20.29
CA PHE A 35 9.35 0.48 20.73
C PHE A 35 8.54 -0.43 21.64
N LEU A 36 7.72 0.12 22.53
CA LEU A 36 6.79 -0.68 23.35
C LEU A 36 5.81 -1.46 22.49
N PHE A 37 5.21 -0.77 21.52
CA PHE A 37 4.29 -1.40 20.57
C PHE A 37 4.97 -2.48 19.73
N TYR A 38 6.20 -2.23 19.24
CA TYR A 38 6.89 -3.17 18.38
C TYR A 38 7.45 -4.37 19.18
N TYR A 39 7.86 -4.14 20.42
CA TYR A 39 8.27 -5.20 21.35
C TYR A 39 7.10 -6.14 21.71
N SER A 40 5.88 -5.59 21.86
CA SER A 40 4.68 -6.41 22.11
C SER A 40 4.31 -7.34 20.94
N ALA A 41 4.76 -7.03 19.72
CA ALA A 41 4.59 -7.89 18.56
C ALA A 41 5.61 -9.03 18.51
N GLY A 42 6.81 -8.83 19.08
CA GLY A 42 7.87 -9.82 19.17
C GLY A 42 9.15 -9.22 19.74
N ALA A 43 9.75 -9.90 20.70
CA ALA A 43 10.90 -9.39 21.46
C ALA A 43 12.12 -9.00 20.59
N PHE A 44 12.33 -9.70 19.48
CA PHE A 44 13.44 -9.42 18.55
C PHE A 44 13.11 -8.42 17.43
N TYR A 45 11.83 -8.08 17.23
CA TYR A 45 11.41 -7.19 16.14
C TYR A 45 12.07 -5.80 16.19
N PRO A 46 12.25 -5.17 17.36
CA PRO A 46 12.94 -3.88 17.46
C PRO A 46 14.37 -3.89 16.92
N LEU A 47 15.08 -5.01 16.95
CA LEU A 47 16.47 -5.11 16.45
C LEU A 47 16.54 -4.87 14.94
N PHE A 48 15.61 -5.43 14.19
CA PHE A 48 15.60 -5.31 12.73
C PHE A 48 15.25 -3.88 12.28
N ILE A 49 14.27 -3.25 12.92
CA ILE A 49 13.91 -1.87 12.59
C ILE A 49 15.02 -0.90 13.01
N LEU A 50 15.73 -1.18 14.10
CA LEU A 50 16.94 -0.45 14.49
C LEU A 50 18.06 -0.64 13.48
N ALA A 51 18.36 -1.85 13.05
CA ALA A 51 19.37 -2.13 12.03
C ALA A 51 19.08 -1.36 10.73
N THR A 52 17.83 -1.41 10.24
CA THR A 52 17.41 -0.63 9.08
C THR A 52 17.56 0.88 9.32
N SER A 53 17.10 1.38 10.47
CA SER A 53 17.15 2.81 10.77
C SER A 53 18.60 3.32 10.88
N VAL A 54 19.47 2.61 11.58
CA VAL A 54 20.88 3.02 11.78
C VAL A 54 21.65 2.98 10.47
N THR A 55 21.52 1.92 9.69
CA THR A 55 22.23 1.77 8.41
C THR A 55 21.81 2.79 7.38
N VAL A 56 20.49 3.05 7.26
CA VAL A 56 19.96 4.04 6.33
C VAL A 56 20.28 5.47 6.78
N TRP A 57 20.16 5.76 8.07
CA TRP A 57 20.56 7.06 8.63
C TRP A 57 22.03 7.35 8.36
N PHE A 58 22.92 6.42 8.68
CA PHE A 58 24.36 6.56 8.47
C PHE A 58 24.69 6.78 6.99
N ALA A 59 24.12 5.96 6.11
CA ALA A 59 24.28 6.11 4.67
C ALA A 59 23.78 7.48 4.17
N GLY A 60 22.60 7.92 4.66
CA GLY A 60 22.04 9.23 4.34
C GLY A 60 22.96 10.38 4.72
N VAL A 61 23.48 10.38 5.96
CA VAL A 61 24.45 11.39 6.46
C VAL A 61 25.74 11.37 5.62
N CYS A 62 26.26 10.18 5.28
CA CYS A 62 27.45 10.07 4.44
C CYS A 62 27.20 10.62 3.02
N ILE A 63 26.04 10.37 2.42
CA ILE A 63 25.67 10.90 1.09
C ILE A 63 25.52 12.43 1.14
N ASP A 64 24.84 12.96 2.14
CA ASP A 64 24.64 14.39 2.35
C ASP A 64 25.98 15.13 2.55
N ARG A 65 26.91 14.51 3.30
CA ARG A 65 28.28 15.04 3.47
C ARG A 65 29.03 15.11 2.13
N GLN A 66 28.89 14.11 1.24
CA GLN A 66 29.49 14.14 -0.09
C GLN A 66 28.86 15.25 -0.97
N GLU A 67 27.56 15.46 -0.85
CA GLU A 67 26.88 16.56 -1.55
C GLU A 67 27.34 17.93 -1.03
N GLY A 68 27.51 18.07 0.28
CA GLY A 68 28.07 19.28 0.89
C GLY A 68 29.48 19.57 0.39
N GLN A 69 30.35 18.55 0.24
CA GLN A 69 31.67 18.72 -0.37
C GLN A 69 31.61 19.25 -1.79
N TRP A 70 30.66 18.76 -2.59
CA TRP A 70 30.44 19.26 -3.95
C TRP A 70 29.95 20.70 -3.97
N GLN A 71 29.03 21.07 -3.08
CA GLN A 71 28.52 22.44 -2.97
C GLN A 71 29.60 23.41 -2.48
N SER A 72 30.42 23.01 -1.47
CA SER A 72 31.56 23.82 -0.99
C SER A 72 32.59 24.05 -2.12
N TYR A 73 32.96 23.01 -2.85
CA TYR A 73 33.85 23.13 -3.99
C TYR A 73 33.32 24.12 -5.05
N GLN A 74 32.02 24.08 -5.34
CA GLN A 74 31.41 25.03 -6.27
C GLN A 74 31.40 26.47 -5.72
N ALA A 75 31.18 26.63 -4.42
CA ALA A 75 31.18 27.94 -3.77
C ALA A 75 32.57 28.57 -3.76
N GLU A 76 33.63 27.78 -3.50
CA GLU A 76 35.03 28.22 -3.55
C GLU A 76 35.46 28.69 -4.93
N ILE A 77 35.06 28.00 -5.99
CA ILE A 77 35.27 28.42 -7.37
C ILE A 77 34.56 29.76 -7.65
N LYS A 78 33.31 29.90 -7.21
CA LYS A 78 32.54 31.14 -7.40
C LYS A 78 33.15 32.32 -6.64
N ALA A 79 33.68 32.04 -5.45
CA ALA A 79 34.33 33.07 -4.61
C ALA A 79 35.77 33.42 -5.04
N GLY A 80 36.28 32.78 -6.08
CA GLY A 80 37.66 33.02 -6.56
C GLY A 80 38.75 32.48 -5.63
N LYS A 81 38.37 31.62 -4.63
CA LYS A 81 39.33 31.00 -3.70
C LYS A 81 40.14 29.87 -4.33
N ILE A 82 39.63 29.30 -5.38
CA ILE A 82 40.28 28.26 -6.20
C ILE A 82 40.30 28.76 -7.65
N GLU A 83 41.42 28.56 -8.32
CA GLU A 83 41.54 28.82 -9.75
C GLU A 83 40.41 28.10 -10.50
N LYS A 84 39.87 28.76 -11.52
CA LYS A 84 38.72 28.22 -12.27
C LYS A 84 39.12 26.93 -12.99
N PRO A 85 38.64 25.73 -12.49
CA PRO A 85 39.06 24.46 -13.05
C PRO A 85 38.57 24.31 -14.49
N SER A 86 39.29 23.53 -15.30
CA SER A 86 38.84 23.11 -16.60
C SER A 86 37.53 22.34 -16.54
N ARG A 87 36.80 22.27 -17.64
CA ARG A 87 35.55 21.51 -17.74
C ARG A 87 35.76 20.03 -17.38
N ASP A 88 36.90 19.47 -17.74
CA ASP A 88 37.20 18.05 -17.48
C ASP A 88 37.58 17.79 -16.02
N GLU A 89 38.34 18.67 -15.39
CA GLU A 89 38.64 18.60 -13.95
C GLU A 89 37.38 18.69 -13.12
N LYS A 90 36.48 19.65 -13.42
CA LYS A 90 35.19 19.78 -12.75
C LYS A 90 34.33 18.52 -12.93
N LYS A 91 34.34 17.93 -14.13
CA LYS A 91 33.64 16.67 -14.43
C LYS A 91 34.25 15.49 -13.66
N ALA A 92 35.57 15.42 -13.56
CA ALA A 92 36.28 14.38 -12.81
C ALA A 92 35.95 14.44 -11.30
N VAL A 93 35.97 15.63 -10.68
CA VAL A 93 35.59 15.82 -9.26
C VAL A 93 34.15 15.42 -9.06
N LYS A 94 33.23 15.87 -9.92
CA LYS A 94 31.80 15.48 -9.84
C LYS A 94 31.59 13.96 -9.98
N ALA A 95 32.32 13.33 -10.89
CA ALA A 95 32.27 11.88 -11.11
C ALA A 95 32.80 11.11 -9.89
N LYS A 96 33.89 11.55 -9.25
CA LYS A 96 34.46 10.95 -8.04
C LYS A 96 33.47 11.02 -6.87
N ILE A 97 32.89 12.19 -6.61
CA ILE A 97 31.89 12.39 -5.56
C ILE A 97 30.64 11.58 -5.86
N GLY A 98 30.11 11.64 -7.09
CA GLY A 98 28.95 10.86 -7.52
C GLY A 98 29.16 9.36 -7.43
N GLY A 99 30.38 8.87 -7.73
CA GLY A 99 30.76 7.47 -7.58
C GLY A 99 30.73 7.01 -6.13
N LYS A 100 31.24 7.84 -5.18
CA LYS A 100 31.18 7.55 -3.74
C LYS A 100 29.73 7.51 -3.25
N LYS A 101 28.91 8.52 -3.56
CA LYS A 101 27.48 8.57 -3.24
C LYS A 101 26.76 7.31 -3.73
N LYS A 102 26.98 6.93 -4.98
CA LYS A 102 26.37 5.74 -5.57
C LYS A 102 26.77 4.45 -4.85
N ARG A 103 28.06 4.29 -4.49
CA ARG A 103 28.55 3.11 -3.78
C ARG A 103 27.90 2.99 -2.40
N ILE A 104 27.86 4.09 -1.62
CA ILE A 104 27.19 4.12 -0.29
C ILE A 104 25.71 3.73 -0.42
N MET A 105 25.01 4.35 -1.37
CA MET A 105 23.59 4.03 -1.62
C MET A 105 23.41 2.54 -1.97
N LEU A 106 24.19 1.99 -2.91
CA LEU A 106 24.05 0.61 -3.34
C LEU A 106 24.33 -0.39 -2.21
N VAL A 107 25.37 -0.18 -1.41
CA VAL A 107 25.68 -1.05 -0.26
C VAL A 107 24.53 -1.04 0.74
N CYS A 108 24.00 0.14 1.06
CA CYS A 108 22.87 0.28 1.99
C CYS A 108 21.59 -0.36 1.42
N LEU A 109 21.30 -0.19 0.13
CA LEU A 109 20.16 -0.86 -0.52
C LEU A 109 20.30 -2.39 -0.50
N LEU A 110 21.47 -2.91 -0.87
CA LEU A 110 21.74 -4.35 -0.86
C LEU A 110 21.58 -4.94 0.55
N PHE A 111 22.04 -4.25 1.58
CA PHE A 111 21.89 -4.69 2.95
C PHE A 111 20.41 -4.76 3.38
N ASN A 112 19.66 -3.66 3.24
CA ASN A 112 18.29 -3.58 3.73
C ASN A 112 17.29 -4.40 2.87
N LEU A 113 17.42 -4.35 1.54
CA LEU A 113 16.62 -5.18 0.65
C LEU A 113 17.06 -6.65 0.74
N GLY A 114 18.33 -6.93 1.06
CA GLY A 114 18.85 -8.27 1.32
C GLY A 114 18.20 -8.91 2.55
N ILE A 115 18.09 -8.17 3.66
CA ILE A 115 17.35 -8.65 4.86
C ILE A 115 15.91 -8.98 4.49
N LEU A 116 15.22 -8.06 3.80
CA LEU A 116 13.85 -8.29 3.35
C LEU A 116 13.75 -9.52 2.43
N ALA A 117 14.72 -9.66 1.50
CA ALA A 117 14.74 -10.78 0.56
C ALA A 117 14.94 -12.12 1.27
N VAL A 118 15.86 -12.19 2.21
CA VAL A 118 16.12 -13.42 2.98
C VAL A 118 14.89 -13.80 3.81
N LEU A 119 14.31 -12.85 4.55
CA LEU A 119 13.19 -13.17 5.44
C LEU A 119 11.90 -13.51 4.69
N LYS A 120 11.66 -12.89 3.54
CA LYS A 120 10.38 -13.05 2.81
C LYS A 120 10.43 -14.09 1.69
N TYR A 121 11.59 -14.28 1.01
CA TYR A 121 11.65 -15.05 -0.25
C TYR A 121 12.46 -16.33 -0.17
N THR A 122 13.16 -16.64 0.94
CA THR A 122 13.97 -17.86 1.06
C THR A 122 13.13 -19.12 0.83
N ASN A 123 11.99 -19.25 1.50
CA ASN A 123 11.13 -20.43 1.33
C ASN A 123 10.49 -20.51 -0.07
N PHE A 124 10.21 -19.38 -0.70
CA PHE A 124 9.77 -19.36 -2.10
C PHE A 124 10.86 -19.86 -3.07
N VAL A 125 12.13 -19.53 -2.80
CA VAL A 125 13.26 -20.06 -3.59
C VAL A 125 13.42 -21.56 -3.34
N ILE A 126 13.35 -22.00 -2.09
CA ILE A 126 13.42 -23.42 -1.70
C ILE A 126 12.30 -24.23 -2.39
N ASP A 127 11.07 -23.73 -2.39
CA ASP A 127 9.91 -24.35 -3.04
C ASP A 127 10.14 -24.57 -4.55
N ASN A 128 10.66 -23.53 -5.24
CA ASN A 128 11.00 -23.66 -6.65
C ASN A 128 12.16 -24.64 -6.90
N VAL A 129 13.15 -24.69 -6.01
CA VAL A 129 14.25 -25.68 -6.08
C VAL A 129 13.71 -27.08 -5.82
N ASN A 130 12.86 -27.27 -4.83
CA ASN A 130 12.24 -28.54 -4.49
C ASN A 130 11.39 -29.09 -5.65
N THR A 131 10.64 -28.24 -6.33
CA THR A 131 9.92 -28.61 -7.56
C THR A 131 10.84 -29.22 -8.63
N VAL A 132 12.05 -28.67 -8.76
CA VAL A 132 13.06 -29.22 -9.71
C VAL A 132 13.70 -30.49 -9.19
N LEU A 133 13.99 -30.58 -7.88
CA LEU A 133 14.56 -31.76 -7.24
C LEU A 133 13.61 -32.95 -7.30
N ASP A 134 12.32 -32.73 -7.01
CA ASP A 134 11.27 -33.73 -7.11
C ASP A 134 11.15 -34.28 -8.55
N ALA A 135 11.10 -33.40 -9.53
CA ALA A 135 11.11 -33.79 -10.94
C ALA A 135 12.36 -34.56 -11.36
N ALA A 136 13.48 -34.39 -10.65
CA ALA A 136 14.73 -35.12 -10.84
C ALA A 136 14.86 -36.37 -9.97
N GLY A 137 13.84 -36.73 -9.16
CA GLY A 137 13.85 -37.86 -8.21
C GLY A 137 14.86 -37.69 -7.08
N ARG A 138 15.15 -36.47 -6.67
CA ARG A 138 16.10 -36.13 -5.58
C ARG A 138 15.35 -35.70 -4.32
N THR A 139 16.02 -35.82 -3.18
CA THR A 139 15.51 -35.41 -1.87
C THR A 139 15.32 -33.87 -1.85
N GLU A 140 14.16 -33.45 -1.35
CA GLU A 140 13.82 -32.03 -1.15
C GLU A 140 14.70 -31.37 -0.07
N LEU A 141 14.94 -30.08 -0.24
CA LEU A 141 15.58 -29.23 0.77
C LEU A 141 14.59 -28.88 1.89
N PRO A 142 15.03 -28.86 3.15
CA PRO A 142 14.17 -28.42 4.25
C PRO A 142 13.83 -26.91 4.12
N TYR A 143 12.60 -26.55 4.47
CA TYR A 143 12.21 -25.15 4.58
C TYR A 143 12.93 -24.48 5.75
N ALA A 144 13.25 -23.20 5.59
CA ALA A 144 13.87 -22.39 6.63
C ALA A 144 12.80 -21.88 7.61
N ASP A 145 13.07 -22.02 8.91
CA ASP A 145 12.24 -21.45 9.97
C ASP A 145 12.58 -19.96 10.15
N LEU A 146 11.98 -19.12 9.32
CA LEU A 146 12.20 -17.67 9.29
C LEU A 146 10.97 -16.94 9.79
N ILE A 147 11.16 -16.10 10.80
CA ILE A 147 10.09 -15.27 11.34
C ILE A 147 9.84 -14.08 10.41
N LEU A 148 8.64 -13.99 9.84
CA LEU A 148 8.23 -12.81 9.09
C LEU A 148 7.90 -11.67 10.06
N LEU A 149 8.72 -10.62 10.01
CA LEU A 149 8.60 -9.48 10.92
C LEU A 149 7.44 -8.58 10.53
N LEU A 150 6.66 -8.17 11.52
CA LEU A 150 5.54 -7.24 11.32
C LEU A 150 6.00 -5.94 10.63
N GLY A 151 5.39 -5.62 9.50
CA GLY A 151 5.61 -4.38 8.77
C GLY A 151 6.97 -4.23 8.09
N ILE A 152 7.79 -5.30 8.00
CA ILE A 152 9.15 -5.20 7.41
C ILE A 152 9.14 -4.60 6.00
N SER A 153 8.18 -4.94 5.16
CA SER A 153 8.05 -4.39 3.81
C SER A 153 7.77 -2.89 3.83
N PHE A 154 6.91 -2.43 4.74
CA PHE A 154 6.51 -1.02 4.83
C PHE A 154 7.64 -0.13 5.34
N TYR A 155 8.26 -0.46 6.48
CA TYR A 155 9.33 0.38 7.02
C TYR A 155 10.60 0.33 6.16
N THR A 156 10.89 -0.81 5.52
CA THR A 156 12.02 -0.90 4.58
C THR A 156 11.79 0.01 3.37
N PHE A 157 10.59 0.01 2.79
CA PHE A 157 10.26 0.90 1.66
C PHE A 157 10.29 2.37 2.07
N GLN A 158 9.83 2.71 3.26
CA GLN A 158 9.90 4.07 3.80
C GLN A 158 11.35 4.53 3.99
N ALA A 159 12.20 3.68 4.57
CA ALA A 159 13.61 3.96 4.78
C ALA A 159 14.40 4.05 3.45
N VAL A 160 14.14 3.13 2.51
CA VAL A 160 14.72 3.14 1.16
C VAL A 160 14.31 4.40 0.39
N ALA A 161 13.03 4.81 0.47
CA ALA A 161 12.56 6.03 -0.15
C ALA A 161 13.35 7.26 0.34
N TYR A 162 13.53 7.37 1.67
CA TYR A 162 14.35 8.43 2.26
C TYR A 162 15.80 8.42 1.75
N LEU A 163 16.45 7.25 1.73
CA LEU A 163 17.83 7.12 1.23
C LEU A 163 17.96 7.61 -0.22
N LEU A 164 17.02 7.22 -1.07
CA LEU A 164 16.98 7.61 -2.47
C LEU A 164 16.68 9.11 -2.63
N ASP A 165 15.80 9.67 -1.82
CA ASP A 165 15.50 11.11 -1.85
C ASP A 165 16.71 11.95 -1.42
N VAL A 166 17.47 11.52 -0.39
CA VAL A 166 18.75 12.13 -0.03
C VAL A 166 19.79 11.98 -1.16
N TYR A 167 19.87 10.78 -1.76
CA TYR A 167 20.80 10.53 -2.87
C TYR A 167 20.53 11.43 -4.09
N TRP A 168 19.28 11.69 -4.41
CA TRP A 168 18.88 12.58 -5.51
C TRP A 168 18.85 14.06 -5.12
N GLY A 169 19.10 14.40 -3.85
CA GLY A 169 19.08 15.78 -3.35
C GLY A 169 17.69 16.37 -3.20
N LYS A 170 16.66 15.53 -3.10
CA LYS A 170 15.27 15.99 -2.84
C LYS A 170 15.06 16.45 -1.40
N CYS A 171 15.80 15.89 -0.46
CA CYS A 171 15.84 16.31 0.93
C CYS A 171 17.25 16.20 1.49
N SER A 172 17.56 16.99 2.53
CA SER A 172 18.80 16.88 3.31
C SER A 172 18.69 15.72 4.31
N ALA A 173 19.83 15.13 4.66
CA ALA A 173 19.84 14.06 5.63
C ALA A 173 19.45 14.52 7.03
N GLN A 174 18.61 13.74 7.72
CA GLN A 174 18.33 13.93 9.14
C GLN A 174 19.58 13.62 9.97
N LYS A 175 20.09 14.62 10.68
CA LYS A 175 21.33 14.47 11.49
C LYS A 175 21.06 13.82 12.85
N ASN A 176 19.82 13.91 13.36
CA ASN A 176 19.45 13.35 14.65
C ASN A 176 18.93 11.92 14.45
N LEU A 177 19.72 10.91 14.88
CA LEU A 177 19.37 9.50 14.76
C LEU A 177 18.06 9.13 15.48
N PRO A 178 17.80 9.49 16.74
CA PRO A 178 16.52 9.22 17.40
C PRO A 178 15.30 9.73 16.63
N ARG A 179 15.38 10.92 16.03
CA ARG A 179 14.30 11.43 15.17
C ARG A 179 14.11 10.60 13.90
N PHE A 180 15.21 10.17 13.30
CA PHE A 180 15.11 9.28 12.12
C PHE A 180 14.52 7.93 12.49
N ILE A 181 14.91 7.35 13.64
CA ILE A 181 14.29 6.12 14.15
C ILE A 181 12.79 6.31 14.35
N LEU A 182 12.35 7.42 14.96
CA LEU A 182 10.93 7.74 15.11
C LEU A 182 10.20 7.75 13.79
N PHE A 183 10.78 8.34 12.74
CA PHE A 183 10.20 8.35 11.40
C PHE A 183 9.99 6.94 10.83
N VAL A 184 11.02 6.09 10.93
CA VAL A 184 10.96 4.72 10.38
C VAL A 184 10.03 3.83 11.19
N SER A 185 9.99 4.01 12.52
CA SER A 185 9.25 3.15 13.46
C SER A 185 7.87 3.65 13.84
N PHE A 186 7.34 4.71 13.22
CA PHE A 186 6.08 5.33 13.62
C PHE A 186 4.92 4.31 13.62
N PHE A 187 4.53 3.85 14.83
CA PHE A 187 3.72 2.66 15.06
C PHE A 187 2.37 2.64 14.33
N PRO A 188 1.66 3.78 14.13
CA PRO A 188 0.40 3.71 13.42
C PRO A 188 0.54 3.21 11.98
N GLN A 189 1.69 3.45 11.33
CA GLN A 189 1.94 3.08 9.93
C GLN A 189 2.55 1.69 9.76
N LEU A 190 3.10 1.07 10.82
CA LEU A 190 3.86 -0.19 10.71
C LEU A 190 3.01 -1.39 10.28
N ILE A 191 1.75 -1.44 10.67
CA ILE A 191 0.87 -2.59 10.38
C ILE A 191 0.35 -2.52 8.94
N GLN A 192 -0.26 -1.40 8.58
CA GLN A 192 -1.00 -1.25 7.31
C GLN A 192 -1.07 0.21 6.84
N GLY A 193 -0.16 1.05 7.34
CA GLY A 193 -0.21 2.49 7.09
C GLY A 193 0.22 2.89 5.67
N PRO A 194 -0.02 4.15 5.31
CA PRO A 194 0.56 4.73 4.10
C PRO A 194 2.09 4.74 4.15
N ILE A 195 2.74 4.50 3.02
CA ILE A 195 4.21 4.61 2.90
C ILE A 195 4.58 6.09 2.81
N SER A 196 4.78 6.72 3.96
CA SER A 196 5.01 8.17 4.03
C SER A 196 6.38 8.58 3.52
N ARG A 197 6.43 9.72 2.84
CA ARG A 197 7.71 10.36 2.48
C ARG A 197 8.27 11.10 3.70
N TYR A 198 9.61 11.12 3.82
CA TYR A 198 10.27 11.82 4.93
C TYR A 198 9.92 13.32 4.93
N GLY A 199 9.93 13.97 3.75
CA GLY A 199 9.63 15.39 3.62
C GLY A 199 8.23 15.79 4.09
N ASP A 200 7.25 14.90 3.97
CA ASP A 200 5.85 15.16 4.31
C ASP A 200 5.59 14.85 5.79
N LEU A 201 5.88 13.62 6.22
CA LEU A 201 5.61 13.19 7.59
C LEU A 201 6.43 13.97 8.64
N SER A 202 7.71 14.25 8.37
CA SER A 202 8.62 14.91 9.32
C SER A 202 8.18 16.30 9.74
N GLN A 203 7.41 17.02 8.91
CA GLN A 203 6.93 18.37 9.19
C GLN A 203 6.01 18.40 10.42
N THR A 204 5.16 17.38 10.56
CA THR A 204 4.24 17.28 11.70
C THR A 204 4.75 16.34 12.78
N LEU A 205 5.49 15.28 12.44
CA LEU A 205 5.99 14.29 13.40
C LEU A 205 6.91 14.89 14.49
N TYR A 206 7.68 15.92 14.15
CA TYR A 206 8.60 16.57 15.08
C TYR A 206 8.09 17.93 15.59
N ALA A 207 6.94 18.36 15.14
CA ALA A 207 6.33 19.60 15.58
C ALA A 207 5.85 19.52 17.05
N LYS A 208 5.63 20.68 17.64
CA LYS A 208 5.04 20.79 18.97
C LYS A 208 3.53 20.90 18.82
N HIS A 209 2.79 19.99 19.44
CA HIS A 209 1.34 19.95 19.32
C HIS A 209 0.66 20.42 20.59
N SER A 210 -0.38 21.24 20.42
CA SER A 210 -1.34 21.57 21.48
C SER A 210 -2.58 20.72 21.30
N PHE A 211 -3.31 20.49 22.39
CA PHE A 211 -4.61 19.83 22.31
C PHE A 211 -5.58 20.64 21.44
N ASP A 212 -6.13 20.01 20.42
CA ASP A 212 -7.18 20.54 19.54
C ASP A 212 -8.37 19.58 19.53
N GLY A 213 -9.44 19.97 20.24
CA GLY A 213 -10.64 19.13 20.36
C GLY A 213 -11.35 18.84 19.02
N LYS A 214 -11.23 19.72 18.01
CA LYS A 214 -11.77 19.44 16.68
C LYS A 214 -10.97 18.34 15.98
N GLN A 215 -9.65 18.41 16.05
CA GLN A 215 -8.75 17.45 15.44
C GLN A 215 -8.86 16.07 16.08
N VAL A 216 -8.92 16.03 17.42
CA VAL A 216 -9.13 14.79 18.18
C VAL A 216 -10.46 14.14 17.82
N ARG A 217 -11.54 14.92 17.77
CA ARG A 217 -12.86 14.41 17.34
C ARG A 217 -12.82 13.84 15.94
N PHE A 218 -12.22 14.54 14.97
CA PHE A 218 -12.09 14.05 13.59
C PHE A 218 -11.26 12.77 13.51
N GLY A 219 -10.23 12.64 14.35
CA GLY A 219 -9.47 11.40 14.49
C GLY A 219 -10.33 10.26 15.01
N LEU A 220 -11.12 10.50 16.08
CA LEU A 220 -12.02 9.51 16.66
C LEU A 220 -13.13 9.06 15.70
N GLU A 221 -13.78 10.02 15.01
CA GLU A 221 -14.77 9.72 13.96
C GLU A 221 -14.16 8.82 12.87
N ARG A 222 -12.89 9.06 12.51
CA ARG A 222 -12.18 8.27 11.50
C ARG A 222 -11.82 6.88 12.01
N ILE A 223 -11.35 6.75 13.23
CA ILE A 223 -11.06 5.46 13.86
C ILE A 223 -12.33 4.60 13.93
N LEU A 224 -13.44 5.17 14.39
CA LEU A 224 -14.72 4.46 14.46
C LEU A 224 -15.21 4.02 13.07
N TRP A 225 -15.06 4.87 12.07
CA TRP A 225 -15.37 4.50 10.68
C TRP A 225 -14.47 3.36 10.17
N GLY A 226 -13.20 3.37 10.55
CA GLY A 226 -12.26 2.28 10.27
C GLY A 226 -12.69 0.96 10.94
N TYR A 227 -13.05 1.00 12.22
CA TYR A 227 -13.56 -0.16 12.94
C TYR A 227 -14.90 -0.67 12.36
N PHE A 228 -15.80 0.23 11.98
CA PHE A 228 -17.03 -0.17 11.29
C PHE A 228 -16.74 -0.99 10.04
N LYS A 229 -15.86 -0.52 9.18
CA LYS A 229 -15.48 -1.26 7.97
C LYS A 229 -14.84 -2.60 8.29
N LYS A 230 -13.89 -2.63 9.23
CA LYS A 230 -13.16 -3.85 9.61
C LYS A 230 -14.08 -4.85 10.27
N LEU A 231 -14.74 -4.48 11.37
CA LEU A 231 -15.45 -5.42 12.24
C LEU A 231 -16.85 -5.78 11.71
N VAL A 232 -17.57 -4.83 11.10
CA VAL A 232 -18.95 -5.07 10.67
C VAL A 232 -19.00 -5.72 9.27
N ILE A 233 -18.01 -5.42 8.40
CA ILE A 233 -18.07 -5.87 7.02
C ILE A 233 -16.96 -6.89 6.73
N ALA A 234 -15.69 -6.51 6.92
CA ALA A 234 -14.57 -7.33 6.47
C ALA A 234 -14.46 -8.66 7.22
N ASP A 235 -14.46 -8.61 8.56
CA ASP A 235 -14.31 -9.80 9.39
C ASP A 235 -15.54 -10.72 9.29
N ARG A 236 -16.73 -10.14 9.11
CA ARG A 236 -17.97 -10.91 8.90
C ARG A 236 -17.94 -11.73 7.60
N LEU A 237 -17.36 -11.20 6.52
CA LEU A 237 -17.25 -11.89 5.24
C LEU A 237 -16.13 -12.92 5.18
N SER A 238 -15.14 -12.85 6.09
CA SER A 238 -13.90 -13.64 5.98
C SER A 238 -14.14 -15.15 5.98
N GLY A 239 -15.04 -15.64 6.83
CA GLY A 239 -15.37 -17.07 6.91
C GLY A 239 -16.00 -17.59 5.61
N ALA A 240 -17.00 -16.89 5.08
CA ALA A 240 -17.65 -17.26 3.82
C ALA A 240 -16.68 -17.25 2.63
N ILE A 241 -15.77 -16.28 2.59
CA ILE A 241 -14.74 -16.21 1.54
C ILE A 241 -13.77 -17.38 1.68
N SER A 242 -13.33 -17.71 2.90
CA SER A 242 -12.45 -18.85 3.15
C SER A 242 -13.09 -20.17 2.71
N MET A 243 -14.38 -20.34 2.92
CA MET A 243 -15.12 -21.52 2.42
C MET A 243 -15.19 -21.54 0.89
N LEU A 244 -15.63 -20.43 0.26
CA LEU A 244 -15.78 -20.33 -1.19
C LEU A 244 -14.47 -20.53 -1.95
N MET A 245 -13.33 -20.10 -1.38
CA MET A 245 -12.02 -20.17 -2.01
C MET A 245 -11.23 -21.42 -1.59
N GLY A 246 -11.58 -22.02 -0.44
CA GLY A 246 -10.90 -23.18 0.13
C GLY A 246 -11.18 -24.49 -0.60
N ASP A 247 -12.38 -24.63 -1.18
CA ASP A 247 -12.75 -25.81 -1.99
C ASP A 247 -13.13 -25.41 -3.43
N PRO A 248 -12.13 -25.18 -4.30
CA PRO A 248 -12.37 -24.74 -5.67
C PRO A 248 -12.94 -25.84 -6.60
N GLU A 249 -13.03 -27.07 -6.16
CA GLU A 249 -13.70 -28.14 -6.95
C GLU A 249 -15.22 -28.13 -6.72
N TYR A 250 -15.65 -27.84 -5.50
CA TYR A 250 -17.06 -27.74 -5.14
C TYR A 250 -17.65 -26.37 -5.50
N TYR A 251 -17.01 -25.28 -5.09
CA TYR A 251 -17.49 -23.91 -5.31
C TYR A 251 -17.06 -23.39 -6.69
N THR A 252 -17.84 -23.71 -7.71
CA THR A 252 -17.59 -23.30 -9.11
C THR A 252 -18.72 -22.41 -9.64
N GLY A 253 -18.55 -21.85 -10.84
CA GLY A 253 -19.59 -21.12 -11.55
C GLY A 253 -20.05 -19.84 -10.82
N ALA A 254 -21.32 -19.79 -10.45
CA ALA A 254 -21.90 -18.62 -9.75
C ALA A 254 -21.29 -18.37 -8.37
N TYR A 255 -20.80 -19.40 -7.68
CA TYR A 255 -20.07 -19.23 -6.41
C TYR A 255 -18.77 -18.45 -6.57
N VAL A 256 -18.06 -18.62 -7.69
CA VAL A 256 -16.85 -17.84 -7.98
C VAL A 256 -17.19 -16.35 -8.13
N LEU A 257 -18.30 -16.04 -8.80
CA LEU A 257 -18.76 -14.65 -8.93
C LEU A 257 -19.11 -14.03 -7.57
N ILE A 258 -19.82 -14.77 -6.70
CA ILE A 258 -20.17 -14.31 -5.36
C ILE A 258 -18.92 -14.13 -4.51
N GLY A 259 -18.03 -15.12 -4.49
CA GLY A 259 -16.76 -15.06 -3.77
C GLY A 259 -15.90 -13.87 -4.19
N MET A 260 -15.82 -13.62 -5.50
CA MET A 260 -15.12 -12.46 -6.07
C MET A 260 -15.71 -11.11 -5.58
N LEU A 261 -17.05 -11.00 -5.53
CA LEU A 261 -17.71 -9.78 -5.03
C LEU A 261 -17.56 -9.62 -3.52
N PHE A 262 -17.68 -10.71 -2.76
CA PHE A 262 -17.43 -10.71 -1.31
C PHE A 262 -15.99 -10.32 -1.01
N TYR A 263 -15.02 -10.89 -1.72
CA TYR A 263 -13.62 -10.53 -1.57
C TYR A 263 -13.34 -9.06 -1.92
N ALA A 264 -13.99 -8.52 -2.94
CA ALA A 264 -13.86 -7.10 -3.26
C ALA A 264 -14.39 -6.19 -2.15
N ALA A 265 -15.52 -6.56 -1.52
CA ALA A 265 -16.08 -5.83 -0.39
C ALA A 265 -15.21 -6.00 0.86
N GLN A 266 -14.78 -7.22 1.19
CA GLN A 266 -13.90 -7.53 2.31
C GLN A 266 -12.58 -6.77 2.20
N LEU A 267 -11.85 -6.93 1.09
CA LEU A 267 -10.55 -6.31 0.88
C LEU A 267 -10.62 -4.78 0.96
N TYR A 268 -11.66 -4.18 0.38
CA TYR A 268 -11.85 -2.74 0.46
C TYR A 268 -12.16 -2.29 1.89
N ALA A 269 -13.04 -2.99 2.59
CA ALA A 269 -13.41 -2.66 3.96
C ALA A 269 -12.24 -2.88 4.93
N ASP A 270 -11.52 -4.00 4.82
CA ASP A 270 -10.36 -4.33 5.65
C ASP A 270 -9.23 -3.32 5.47
N PHE A 271 -8.80 -3.13 4.22
CA PHE A 271 -7.64 -2.30 3.96
C PHE A 271 -7.92 -0.81 4.19
N THR A 272 -9.04 -0.28 3.69
CA THR A 272 -9.40 1.12 3.97
C THR A 272 -9.75 1.33 5.44
N GLY A 273 -10.25 0.31 6.14
CA GLY A 273 -10.52 0.33 7.57
C GLY A 273 -9.25 0.54 8.38
N GLY A 274 -8.23 -0.28 8.12
CA GLY A 274 -6.92 -0.15 8.77
C GLY A 274 -6.22 1.18 8.48
N ILE A 275 -6.31 1.66 7.24
CA ILE A 275 -5.79 2.99 6.88
C ILE A 275 -6.52 4.12 7.62
N ASP A 276 -7.85 4.05 7.75
CA ASP A 276 -8.61 5.07 8.49
C ASP A 276 -8.28 5.05 9.99
N ILE A 277 -8.07 3.86 10.58
CA ILE A 277 -7.59 3.74 11.96
C ILE A 277 -6.21 4.37 12.09
N THR A 278 -5.27 4.04 11.21
CA THR A 278 -3.91 4.59 11.19
C THR A 278 -3.90 6.12 11.11
N ILE A 279 -4.61 6.69 10.14
CA ILE A 279 -4.65 8.15 9.95
C ILE A 279 -5.39 8.82 11.11
N GLY A 280 -6.46 8.20 11.62
CA GLY A 280 -7.19 8.70 12.79
C GLY A 280 -6.34 8.75 14.05
N ILE A 281 -5.52 7.71 14.31
CA ILE A 281 -4.57 7.68 15.42
C ILE A 281 -3.50 8.77 15.26
N ALA A 282 -2.90 8.89 14.07
CA ALA A 282 -1.93 9.95 13.80
C ALA A 282 -2.54 11.34 14.04
N GLN A 283 -3.79 11.53 13.63
CA GLN A 283 -4.54 12.76 13.83
C GLN A 283 -4.78 13.10 15.31
N PHE A 284 -4.90 12.09 16.19
CA PHE A 284 -4.97 12.31 17.64
C PHE A 284 -3.76 13.06 18.19
N PHE A 285 -2.58 12.79 17.63
CA PHE A 285 -1.33 13.42 18.04
C PHE A 285 -0.97 14.67 17.23
N GLY A 286 -1.88 15.12 16.35
CA GLY A 286 -1.62 16.28 15.47
C GLY A 286 -0.74 15.95 14.26
N ILE A 287 -0.46 14.68 14.02
CA ILE A 287 0.43 14.22 12.94
C ILE A 287 -0.38 13.99 11.67
N HIS A 288 0.09 14.56 10.56
CA HIS A 288 -0.52 14.36 9.25
C HIS A 288 0.08 13.15 8.54
N VAL A 289 -0.78 12.28 8.09
CA VAL A 289 -0.45 11.09 7.28
C VAL A 289 -1.26 11.13 5.99
N GLU A 290 -0.63 10.79 4.87
CA GLU A 290 -1.20 10.86 3.53
C GLU A 290 -2.39 9.91 3.33
N GLU A 291 -3.35 10.34 2.50
CA GLU A 291 -4.47 9.50 2.08
C GLU A 291 -3.99 8.38 1.14
N ASN A 292 -4.50 7.17 1.35
CA ASN A 292 -4.09 6.01 0.57
C ASN A 292 -5.20 5.50 -0.38
N PHE A 293 -6.42 5.98 -0.23
CA PHE A 293 -7.58 5.62 -1.06
C PHE A 293 -8.46 6.81 -1.38
N ILE A 294 -8.81 6.99 -2.65
CA ILE A 294 -9.73 8.02 -3.12
C ILE A 294 -10.78 7.38 -4.04
N ARG A 295 -11.79 6.71 -3.46
CA ARG A 295 -12.94 6.16 -4.19
C ARG A 295 -12.55 5.28 -5.39
N PRO A 296 -11.71 4.24 -5.22
CA PRO A 296 -11.15 3.48 -6.34
C PRO A 296 -12.21 2.74 -7.17
N PHE A 297 -13.28 2.26 -6.56
CA PHE A 297 -14.35 1.53 -7.26
C PHE A 297 -15.23 2.41 -8.17
N PHE A 298 -15.01 3.73 -8.16
CA PHE A 298 -15.65 4.66 -9.11
C PHE A 298 -14.74 5.05 -10.28
N SER A 299 -13.66 4.34 -10.50
CA SER A 299 -12.72 4.57 -11.59
C SER A 299 -13.27 4.10 -12.93
N LYS A 300 -13.02 4.87 -13.98
CA LYS A 300 -13.52 4.60 -15.35
C LYS A 300 -12.59 3.69 -16.16
N ASN A 301 -11.34 3.55 -15.71
CA ASN A 301 -10.33 2.70 -16.32
C ASN A 301 -9.32 2.22 -15.28
N ILE A 302 -8.48 1.25 -15.66
CA ILE A 302 -7.50 0.63 -14.76
C ILE A 302 -6.42 1.61 -14.28
N ALA A 303 -5.97 2.54 -15.11
CA ALA A 303 -4.98 3.53 -14.72
C ALA A 303 -5.53 4.47 -13.63
N GLU A 304 -6.77 4.95 -13.80
CA GLU A 304 -7.47 5.74 -12.79
C GLU A 304 -7.69 4.94 -11.50
N TYR A 305 -8.00 3.63 -11.59
CA TYR A 305 -8.13 2.76 -10.42
C TYR A 305 -6.84 2.75 -9.60
N TRP A 306 -5.69 2.54 -10.20
CA TRP A 306 -4.40 2.51 -9.51
C TRP A 306 -3.91 3.89 -9.03
N CYS A 307 -4.41 4.99 -9.61
CA CYS A 307 -4.22 6.34 -9.05
C CYS A 307 -5.06 6.60 -7.79
N ARG A 308 -6.04 5.72 -7.48
CA ARG A 308 -6.99 5.87 -6.38
C ARG A 308 -6.91 4.75 -5.34
N TRP A 309 -6.31 3.62 -5.68
CA TRP A 309 -6.08 2.45 -4.84
C TRP A 309 -4.64 2.38 -4.39
N HIS A 310 -4.40 2.29 -3.07
CA HIS A 310 -3.07 2.17 -2.47
C HIS A 310 -2.07 3.19 -3.04
N ILE A 311 -2.46 4.45 -2.97
CA ILE A 311 -1.82 5.58 -3.66
C ILE A 311 -0.34 5.69 -3.30
N THR A 312 0.00 5.54 -2.01
CA THR A 312 1.38 5.71 -1.54
C THR A 312 2.32 4.62 -2.06
N MET A 313 1.84 3.38 -2.20
CA MET A 313 2.57 2.29 -2.85
C MET A 313 2.74 2.57 -4.36
N GLY A 314 1.66 2.93 -5.04
CA GLY A 314 1.70 3.24 -6.47
C GLY A 314 2.67 4.38 -6.80
N THR A 315 2.67 5.45 -6.00
CA THR A 315 3.62 6.55 -6.14
C THR A 315 5.05 6.12 -5.80
N TRP A 316 5.23 5.21 -4.82
CA TRP A 316 6.55 4.67 -4.49
C TRP A 316 7.15 3.92 -5.68
N PHE A 317 6.43 2.94 -6.26
CA PHE A 317 6.91 2.19 -7.43
C PHE A 317 7.12 3.08 -8.65
N ARG A 318 6.25 4.06 -8.88
CA ARG A 318 6.43 5.04 -9.95
C ARG A 318 7.73 5.83 -9.78
N ASP A 319 7.99 6.37 -8.57
CA ASP A 319 9.07 7.32 -8.33
C ASP A 319 10.44 6.64 -8.17
N TYR A 320 10.47 5.41 -7.63
CA TYR A 320 11.73 4.71 -7.31
C TYR A 320 12.04 3.52 -8.21
N VAL A 321 11.08 3.02 -8.99
CA VAL A 321 11.29 1.93 -9.96
C VAL A 321 11.06 2.43 -11.39
N PHE A 322 9.85 2.87 -11.72
CA PHE A 322 9.47 3.23 -13.08
C PHE A 322 10.33 4.37 -13.65
N TYR A 323 10.37 5.53 -12.99
CA TYR A 323 11.11 6.69 -13.50
C TYR A 323 12.63 6.45 -13.59
N PRO A 324 13.32 5.94 -12.56
CA PRO A 324 14.76 5.67 -12.67
C PRO A 324 15.07 4.67 -13.78
N MET A 325 14.21 3.66 -13.97
CA MET A 325 14.38 2.69 -15.05
C MET A 325 14.18 3.33 -16.42
N SER A 326 13.12 4.12 -16.62
CA SER A 326 12.79 4.74 -17.91
C SER A 326 13.88 5.67 -18.44
N ILE A 327 14.66 6.27 -17.54
CA ILE A 327 15.80 7.15 -17.89
C ILE A 327 17.17 6.46 -17.81
N SER A 328 17.21 5.17 -17.53
CA SER A 328 18.44 4.40 -17.36
C SER A 328 19.26 4.32 -18.65
N LYS A 329 20.59 4.19 -18.51
CA LYS A 329 21.49 4.06 -19.67
C LYS A 329 21.15 2.84 -20.56
N PRO A 330 20.89 1.63 -20.01
CA PRO A 330 20.51 0.47 -20.82
C PRO A 330 19.25 0.75 -21.65
N LEU A 331 18.22 1.34 -21.04
CA LEU A 331 16.95 1.59 -21.73
C LEU A 331 17.07 2.71 -22.76
N LYS A 332 17.89 3.75 -22.50
CA LYS A 332 18.22 4.77 -23.50
C LYS A 332 18.97 4.18 -24.71
N LYS A 333 19.92 3.25 -24.46
CA LYS A 333 20.62 2.54 -25.54
C LYS A 333 19.62 1.70 -26.37
N LEU A 334 18.76 0.93 -25.70
CA LEU A 334 17.71 0.16 -26.37
C LEU A 334 16.77 1.07 -27.18
N THR A 335 16.32 2.17 -26.63
CA THR A 335 15.49 3.16 -27.33
C THR A 335 16.19 3.72 -28.56
N SER A 336 17.51 3.98 -28.50
CA SER A 336 18.29 4.47 -29.65
C SER A 336 18.39 3.41 -30.76
N THR A 337 18.51 2.13 -30.41
CA THR A 337 18.54 1.01 -31.35
C THR A 337 17.18 0.78 -31.99
N THR A 338 16.12 0.72 -31.18
CA THR A 338 14.74 0.49 -31.67
C THR A 338 14.20 1.66 -32.50
N LYS A 339 14.73 2.88 -32.32
CA LYS A 339 14.40 4.04 -33.16
C LYS A 339 14.67 3.79 -34.65
N LYS A 340 15.69 3.02 -34.97
CA LYS A 340 16.06 2.69 -36.38
C LYS A 340 14.98 1.83 -37.07
N HIS A 341 14.26 0.98 -36.29
CA HIS A 341 13.27 0.05 -36.81
C HIS A 341 11.82 0.56 -36.67
N PHE A 342 11.51 1.24 -35.57
CA PHE A 342 10.13 1.62 -35.22
C PHE A 342 9.90 3.15 -35.16
N GLY A 343 10.89 3.95 -35.56
CA GLY A 343 10.81 5.40 -35.44
C GLY A 343 10.84 5.88 -33.96
N MET A 344 10.77 7.18 -33.76
CA MET A 344 10.87 7.77 -32.40
C MET A 344 9.68 7.40 -31.50
N ALA A 345 8.47 7.36 -32.07
CA ALA A 345 7.25 7.03 -31.31
C ALA A 345 7.28 5.56 -30.84
N GLY A 346 7.62 4.62 -31.72
CA GLY A 346 7.75 3.21 -31.37
C GLY A 346 8.86 2.95 -30.35
N ALA A 347 10.01 3.61 -30.49
CA ALA A 347 11.11 3.50 -29.55
C ALA A 347 10.74 3.98 -28.12
N ARG A 348 9.96 5.07 -28.01
CA ARG A 348 9.44 5.54 -26.70
C ARG A 348 8.47 4.54 -26.09
N ARG A 349 7.57 3.94 -26.88
CA ARG A 349 6.64 2.90 -26.43
C ARG A 349 7.37 1.70 -25.83
N VAL A 350 8.42 1.19 -26.51
CA VAL A 350 9.23 0.07 -25.98
C VAL A 350 9.80 0.40 -24.60
N ALA A 351 10.32 1.61 -24.41
CA ALA A 351 10.83 2.02 -23.10
C ALA A 351 9.74 2.06 -22.02
N VAL A 352 8.56 2.57 -22.34
CA VAL A 352 7.40 2.59 -21.43
C VAL A 352 6.95 1.17 -21.11
N TYR A 353 6.84 0.28 -22.10
CA TYR A 353 6.38 -1.09 -21.90
C TYR A 353 7.30 -1.86 -20.96
N ILE A 354 8.61 -1.81 -21.21
CA ILE A 354 9.59 -2.49 -20.35
C ILE A 354 9.54 -1.91 -18.93
N SER A 355 9.52 -0.59 -18.79
CA SER A 355 9.46 0.04 -17.47
C SER A 355 8.17 -0.31 -16.73
N THR A 356 7.03 -0.35 -17.42
CA THR A 356 5.74 -0.76 -16.85
C THR A 356 5.78 -2.22 -16.42
N MET A 357 6.21 -3.13 -17.30
CA MET A 357 6.23 -4.57 -16.98
C MET A 357 7.18 -4.88 -15.82
N VAL A 358 8.37 -4.27 -15.76
CA VAL A 358 9.29 -4.45 -14.63
C VAL A 358 8.70 -3.87 -13.33
N THR A 359 8.04 -2.73 -13.42
CA THR A 359 7.39 -2.12 -12.24
C THR A 359 6.29 -3.02 -11.70
N TRP A 360 5.43 -3.56 -12.56
CA TRP A 360 4.35 -4.44 -12.16
C TRP A 360 4.85 -5.83 -11.71
N PHE A 361 5.91 -6.36 -12.33
CA PHE A 361 6.61 -7.54 -11.83
C PHE A 361 7.13 -7.33 -10.40
N ALA A 362 7.83 -6.20 -10.16
CA ALA A 362 8.33 -5.87 -8.84
C ALA A 362 7.18 -5.65 -7.82
N THR A 363 6.07 -5.06 -8.26
CA THR A 363 4.86 -4.90 -7.44
C THR A 363 4.26 -6.26 -7.06
N GLY A 364 4.17 -7.19 -8.01
CA GLY A 364 3.68 -8.56 -7.77
C GLY A 364 4.54 -9.29 -6.75
N ILE A 365 5.86 -9.30 -6.92
CA ILE A 365 6.80 -9.91 -5.97
C ILE A 365 6.67 -9.27 -4.56
N TRP A 366 6.52 -7.95 -4.49
CA TRP A 366 6.36 -7.26 -3.22
C TRP A 366 5.09 -7.70 -2.47
N HIS A 367 3.98 -7.96 -3.18
CA HIS A 367 2.73 -8.43 -2.59
C HIS A 367 2.90 -9.77 -1.89
N GLY A 368 3.60 -10.73 -2.49
CA GLY A 368 3.81 -12.04 -1.86
C GLY A 368 4.85 -12.89 -2.57
N ALA A 369 5.41 -13.82 -1.80
CA ALA A 369 6.42 -14.78 -2.26
C ALA A 369 5.74 -16.01 -2.93
N ALA A 370 4.97 -15.77 -3.99
CA ALA A 370 4.30 -16.84 -4.73
C ALA A 370 4.04 -16.43 -6.19
N TRP A 371 3.97 -17.41 -7.10
CA TRP A 371 3.80 -17.19 -8.53
C TRP A 371 2.46 -16.53 -8.90
N HIS A 372 1.41 -16.76 -8.13
CA HIS A 372 0.11 -16.15 -8.37
C HIS A 372 0.14 -14.62 -8.16
N PHE A 373 0.94 -14.11 -7.19
CA PHE A 373 1.16 -12.67 -7.04
C PHE A 373 1.99 -12.07 -8.18
N VAL A 374 2.99 -12.81 -8.67
CA VAL A 374 3.75 -12.40 -9.87
C VAL A 374 2.81 -12.30 -11.07
N ALA A 375 1.96 -13.30 -11.29
CA ALA A 375 0.96 -13.32 -12.37
C ALA A 375 -0.03 -12.16 -12.21
N TRP A 376 -0.53 -11.90 -10.99
CA TRP A 376 -1.36 -10.75 -10.68
C TRP A 376 -0.72 -9.43 -11.11
N GLY A 377 0.55 -9.22 -10.76
CA GLY A 377 1.28 -8.02 -11.15
C GLY A 377 1.41 -7.90 -12.68
N LEU A 378 1.87 -8.96 -13.34
CA LEU A 378 2.05 -8.96 -14.80
C LEU A 378 0.74 -8.74 -15.57
N VAL A 379 -0.37 -9.35 -15.13
CA VAL A 379 -1.69 -9.15 -15.73
C VAL A 379 -2.14 -7.69 -15.60
N ASN A 380 -1.96 -7.06 -14.45
CA ASN A 380 -2.21 -5.62 -14.28
C ASN A 380 -1.39 -4.79 -15.27
N GLY A 381 -0.08 -5.07 -15.37
CA GLY A 381 0.81 -4.37 -16.31
C GLY A 381 0.34 -4.51 -17.77
N VAL A 382 0.02 -5.71 -18.19
CA VAL A 382 -0.47 -5.99 -19.56
C VAL A 382 -1.78 -5.26 -19.84
N ILE A 383 -2.75 -5.30 -18.93
CA ILE A 383 -4.07 -4.65 -19.14
C ILE A 383 -3.91 -3.12 -19.18
N ILE A 384 -3.01 -2.55 -18.37
CA ILE A 384 -2.70 -1.11 -18.42
C ILE A 384 -2.13 -0.74 -19.79
N LEU A 385 -1.17 -1.51 -20.31
CA LEU A 385 -0.58 -1.26 -21.63
C LEU A 385 -1.60 -1.40 -22.75
N ILE A 386 -2.45 -2.42 -22.71
CA ILE A 386 -3.56 -2.59 -23.68
C ILE A 386 -4.51 -1.40 -23.61
N SER A 387 -4.89 -0.98 -22.40
CA SER A 387 -5.79 0.17 -22.20
C SER A 387 -5.20 1.47 -22.76
N GLU A 388 -3.88 1.67 -22.64
CA GLU A 388 -3.18 2.82 -23.19
C GLU A 388 -3.12 2.78 -24.71
N GLU A 389 -2.82 1.63 -25.32
CA GLU A 389 -2.83 1.45 -26.78
C GLU A 389 -4.24 1.57 -27.39
N CYS A 390 -5.29 1.27 -26.63
CA CYS A 390 -6.67 1.49 -27.04
C CYS A 390 -7.12 2.96 -26.93
N THR A 391 -6.31 3.87 -26.38
CA THR A 391 -6.66 5.31 -26.25
C THR A 391 -7.08 5.97 -27.57
N PRO A 392 -6.42 5.75 -28.72
CA PRO A 392 -6.86 6.30 -29.99
C PRO A 392 -8.27 5.82 -30.39
N LEU A 393 -8.62 4.57 -30.10
CA LEU A 393 -9.95 4.00 -30.33
C LEU A 393 -11.02 4.67 -29.47
N TYR A 394 -10.71 4.88 -28.19
CA TYR A 394 -11.58 5.61 -27.26
C TYR A 394 -11.82 7.05 -27.72
N ASN A 395 -10.76 7.74 -28.13
CA ASN A 395 -10.86 9.10 -28.67
C ASN A 395 -11.70 9.14 -29.94
N LYS A 396 -11.50 8.21 -30.88
CA LYS A 396 -12.31 8.09 -32.09
C LYS A 396 -13.78 7.83 -31.77
N PHE A 397 -14.07 6.97 -30.77
CA PHE A 397 -15.44 6.72 -30.31
C PHE A 397 -16.07 7.99 -29.73
N HIS A 398 -15.39 8.70 -28.83
CA HIS A 398 -15.88 9.94 -28.24
C HIS A 398 -16.12 11.03 -29.29
N HIS A 399 -15.26 11.12 -30.28
CA HIS A 399 -15.42 12.06 -31.39
C HIS A 399 -16.64 11.70 -32.27
N ARG A 400 -16.83 10.41 -32.55
CA ARG A 400 -17.94 9.93 -33.40
C ARG A 400 -19.29 9.97 -32.69
N PHE A 401 -19.31 9.72 -31.36
CA PHE A 401 -20.53 9.63 -30.55
C PHE A 401 -20.44 10.51 -29.30
N PRO A 402 -20.35 11.85 -29.44
CA PRO A 402 -20.08 12.74 -28.31
C PRO A 402 -21.20 12.75 -27.25
N LYS A 403 -22.47 12.64 -27.68
CA LYS A 403 -23.62 12.57 -26.75
C LYS A 403 -23.59 11.29 -25.92
N LEU A 404 -23.31 10.15 -26.54
CA LEU A 404 -23.19 8.85 -25.85
C LEU A 404 -21.97 8.81 -24.94
N GLY A 405 -20.80 9.22 -25.42
CA GLY A 405 -19.55 9.21 -24.66
C GLY A 405 -19.57 10.09 -23.40
N ASN A 406 -20.42 11.15 -23.41
CA ASN A 406 -20.62 12.03 -22.25
C ASN A 406 -21.84 11.65 -21.40
N SER A 407 -22.62 10.65 -21.79
CA SER A 407 -23.84 10.24 -21.09
C SER A 407 -23.52 9.63 -19.71
N TRP A 408 -24.49 9.72 -18.80
CA TRP A 408 -24.40 9.06 -17.50
C TRP A 408 -24.32 7.53 -17.64
N GLY A 409 -25.10 6.94 -18.55
CA GLY A 409 -25.08 5.49 -18.78
C GLY A 409 -23.72 4.97 -19.24
N TYR A 410 -23.05 5.69 -20.14
CA TYR A 410 -21.70 5.31 -20.57
C TYR A 410 -20.67 5.41 -19.43
N ARG A 411 -20.79 6.44 -18.59
CA ARG A 411 -19.94 6.57 -17.39
C ARG A 411 -20.18 5.45 -16.39
N ALA A 412 -21.43 5.07 -16.15
CA ALA A 412 -21.79 3.93 -15.32
C ALA A 412 -21.21 2.63 -15.88
N PHE A 413 -21.34 2.40 -17.19
CA PHE A 413 -20.71 1.26 -17.87
C PHE A 413 -19.19 1.22 -17.67
N GLN A 414 -18.50 2.34 -17.84
CA GLN A 414 -17.04 2.41 -17.62
C GLN A 414 -16.66 2.03 -16.18
N VAL A 415 -17.42 2.49 -15.19
CA VAL A 415 -17.18 2.20 -13.78
C VAL A 415 -17.43 0.73 -13.47
N ILE A 416 -18.58 0.18 -13.88
CA ILE A 416 -18.96 -1.24 -13.66
C ILE A 416 -17.95 -2.15 -14.35
N ARG A 417 -17.62 -1.91 -15.62
CA ARG A 417 -16.62 -2.67 -16.37
C ARG A 417 -15.27 -2.69 -15.64
N THR A 418 -14.80 -1.52 -15.19
CA THR A 418 -13.49 -1.42 -14.50
C THR A 418 -13.52 -2.13 -13.16
N PHE A 419 -14.60 -1.98 -12.40
CA PHE A 419 -14.81 -2.70 -11.14
C PHE A 419 -14.76 -4.21 -11.34
N LEU A 420 -15.57 -4.76 -12.27
CA LEU A 420 -15.61 -6.20 -12.56
C LEU A 420 -14.26 -6.72 -13.07
N MET A 421 -13.60 -5.97 -13.95
CA MET A 421 -12.25 -6.32 -14.41
C MET A 421 -11.26 -6.42 -13.25
N MET A 422 -11.28 -5.46 -12.32
CA MET A 422 -10.41 -5.52 -11.15
C MET A 422 -10.76 -6.68 -10.22
N CYS A 423 -12.04 -6.99 -10.06
CA CYS A 423 -12.47 -8.17 -9.32
C CYS A 423 -11.94 -9.48 -9.96
N CYS A 424 -12.02 -9.62 -11.29
CA CYS A 424 -11.47 -10.78 -12.00
C CYS A 424 -9.94 -10.91 -11.80
N ILE A 425 -9.20 -9.80 -11.88
CA ILE A 425 -7.75 -9.81 -11.66
C ILE A 425 -7.42 -10.26 -10.22
N ARG A 426 -8.28 -9.94 -9.26
CA ARG A 426 -8.08 -10.33 -7.86
C ARG A 426 -8.32 -11.82 -7.57
N LEU A 427 -8.81 -12.60 -8.52
CA LEU A 427 -8.81 -14.06 -8.38
C LEU A 427 -7.39 -14.63 -8.19
N PHE A 428 -6.36 -13.93 -8.70
CA PHE A 428 -4.98 -14.28 -8.40
C PHE A 428 -4.57 -13.99 -6.95
N ASP A 429 -5.26 -13.11 -6.24
CA ASP A 429 -5.01 -12.88 -4.80
C ASP A 429 -5.65 -13.98 -3.95
N THR A 430 -6.74 -14.61 -4.44
CA THR A 430 -7.59 -15.51 -3.64
C THR A 430 -7.23 -16.99 -3.81
N TYR A 431 -6.76 -17.40 -4.98
CA TYR A 431 -6.37 -18.79 -5.24
C TYR A 431 -4.86 -18.98 -5.16
N ALA A 432 -4.42 -20.02 -4.46
CA ALA A 432 -3.00 -20.29 -4.19
C ALA A 432 -2.15 -20.61 -5.44
N SER A 433 -2.77 -20.82 -6.60
CA SER A 433 -2.04 -21.12 -7.85
C SER A 433 -2.56 -20.33 -9.04
N VAL A 434 -1.66 -19.97 -9.96
CA VAL A 434 -1.99 -19.32 -11.24
C VAL A 434 -2.99 -20.16 -12.03
N ARG A 435 -2.76 -21.48 -12.10
CA ARG A 435 -3.64 -22.42 -12.81
C ARG A 435 -5.04 -22.47 -12.19
N GLY A 436 -5.11 -22.49 -10.84
CA GLY A 436 -6.38 -22.47 -10.11
C GLY A 436 -7.17 -21.20 -10.39
N ALA A 437 -6.54 -20.02 -10.30
CA ALA A 437 -7.18 -18.74 -10.59
C ALA A 437 -7.76 -18.68 -12.03
N ILE A 438 -6.98 -19.11 -13.03
CA ILE A 438 -7.43 -19.16 -14.42
C ILE A 438 -8.58 -20.16 -14.60
N ARG A 439 -8.48 -21.36 -14.01
CA ARG A 439 -9.53 -22.38 -14.07
C ARG A 439 -10.83 -21.84 -13.48
N GLN A 440 -10.81 -21.20 -12.33
CA GLN A 440 -12.00 -20.65 -11.70
C GLN A 440 -12.58 -19.47 -12.49
N PHE A 441 -11.73 -18.64 -13.08
CA PHE A 441 -12.21 -17.62 -14.01
C PHE A 441 -12.99 -18.23 -15.19
N ILE A 442 -12.50 -19.33 -15.76
CA ILE A 442 -13.19 -20.04 -16.85
C ILE A 442 -14.49 -20.69 -16.32
N HIS A 443 -14.44 -21.36 -15.15
CA HIS A 443 -15.61 -22.01 -14.55
C HIS A 443 -16.73 -21.02 -14.23
N MET A 444 -16.41 -19.76 -13.91
CA MET A 444 -17.40 -18.71 -13.70
C MET A 444 -18.35 -18.54 -14.90
N PHE A 445 -17.90 -18.84 -16.11
CA PHE A 445 -18.71 -18.75 -17.33
C PHE A 445 -19.22 -20.12 -17.84
N THR A 446 -18.42 -21.17 -17.70
CA THR A 446 -18.73 -22.49 -18.29
C THR A 446 -19.56 -23.39 -17.39
N ARG A 447 -19.55 -23.14 -16.07
CA ARG A 447 -20.30 -23.89 -15.06
C ARG A 447 -21.27 -22.99 -14.28
N PHE A 448 -21.73 -21.92 -14.93
CA PHE A 448 -22.62 -20.95 -14.27
C PHE A 448 -24.01 -21.56 -14.07
N ASP A 449 -24.39 -21.69 -12.79
CA ASP A 449 -25.72 -22.16 -12.38
C ASP A 449 -26.23 -21.26 -11.27
N LEU A 450 -27.20 -20.41 -11.59
CA LEU A 450 -27.77 -19.46 -10.66
C LEU A 450 -28.63 -20.15 -9.58
N SER A 451 -29.20 -21.33 -9.85
CA SER A 451 -30.03 -22.05 -8.89
C SER A 451 -29.28 -22.41 -7.61
N LYS A 452 -27.95 -22.63 -7.71
CA LYS A 452 -27.06 -22.96 -6.58
C LYS A 452 -26.81 -21.81 -5.62
N VAL A 453 -27.15 -20.58 -5.98
CA VAL A 453 -26.92 -19.38 -5.17
C VAL A 453 -28.20 -18.68 -4.76
N THR A 454 -29.35 -19.27 -5.07
CA THR A 454 -30.66 -18.79 -4.66
C THR A 454 -31.23 -19.73 -3.58
N GLY A 455 -31.30 -19.27 -2.35
CA GLY A 455 -31.91 -20.03 -1.26
C GLY A 455 -30.99 -20.48 -0.14
N LYS A 456 -31.23 -21.67 0.41
CA LYS A 456 -30.53 -22.17 1.61
C LYS A 456 -29.02 -22.36 1.43
N GLU A 457 -28.57 -22.62 0.22
CA GLU A 457 -27.15 -22.89 -0.08
C GLU A 457 -26.22 -21.70 0.26
N LEU A 458 -26.73 -20.47 0.20
CA LEU A 458 -25.96 -19.30 0.68
C LEU A 458 -25.78 -19.29 2.21
N LEU A 459 -26.71 -19.90 2.96
CA LEU A 459 -26.61 -19.99 4.41
C LEU A 459 -25.57 -21.04 4.85
N ASP A 460 -25.25 -22.00 3.97
CA ASP A 460 -24.21 -23.01 4.22
C ASP A 460 -22.80 -22.41 4.20
N LEU A 461 -22.67 -21.14 3.76
CA LEU A 461 -21.42 -20.38 3.84
C LEU A 461 -21.12 -19.84 5.26
N GLY A 462 -21.86 -20.28 6.28
CA GLY A 462 -21.65 -19.87 7.66
C GLY A 462 -22.15 -18.46 8.00
N LEU A 463 -22.94 -17.84 7.11
CA LEU A 463 -23.58 -16.55 7.31
C LEU A 463 -25.09 -16.72 7.47
N SER A 464 -25.66 -16.17 8.54
CA SER A 464 -27.11 -16.09 8.72
C SER A 464 -27.75 -15.02 7.82
N VAL A 465 -29.07 -15.03 7.68
CA VAL A 465 -29.80 -13.97 6.96
C VAL A 465 -29.52 -12.58 7.57
N GLN A 466 -29.39 -12.51 8.89
CA GLN A 466 -29.04 -11.28 9.60
C GLN A 466 -27.65 -10.78 9.19
N ASP A 467 -26.66 -11.69 9.04
CA ASP A 467 -25.30 -11.34 8.60
C ASP A 467 -25.32 -10.75 7.18
N TYR A 468 -26.07 -11.34 6.27
CA TYR A 468 -26.23 -10.79 4.92
C TYR A 468 -26.88 -9.40 4.94
N CYS A 469 -27.90 -9.17 5.77
CA CYS A 469 -28.52 -7.86 5.93
C CYS A 469 -27.54 -6.82 6.50
N ILE A 470 -26.72 -7.20 7.49
CA ILE A 470 -25.71 -6.33 8.09
C ILE A 470 -24.63 -5.97 7.06
N VAL A 471 -24.13 -6.95 6.31
CA VAL A 471 -23.15 -6.70 5.24
C VAL A 471 -23.73 -5.80 4.16
N ALA A 472 -24.96 -6.06 3.71
CA ALA A 472 -25.63 -5.22 2.72
C ALA A 472 -25.80 -3.78 3.22
N PHE A 473 -26.23 -3.59 4.46
CA PHE A 473 -26.30 -2.27 5.10
C PHE A 473 -24.92 -1.60 5.15
N GLY A 474 -23.89 -2.33 5.55
CA GLY A 474 -22.51 -1.83 5.62
C GLY A 474 -21.97 -1.39 4.26
N VAL A 475 -22.22 -2.16 3.21
CA VAL A 475 -21.82 -1.83 1.84
C VAL A 475 -22.56 -0.59 1.34
N VAL A 476 -23.87 -0.49 1.60
CA VAL A 476 -24.67 0.71 1.27
C VAL A 476 -24.17 1.94 2.04
N ALA A 477 -23.82 1.79 3.32
CA ALA A 477 -23.24 2.87 4.12
C ALA A 477 -21.88 3.33 3.55
N MET A 478 -20.99 2.39 3.20
CA MET A 478 -19.71 2.72 2.53
C MET A 478 -19.92 3.45 1.20
N PHE A 479 -20.86 2.99 0.39
CA PHE A 479 -21.21 3.63 -0.88
C PHE A 479 -21.71 5.06 -0.64
N THR A 480 -22.64 5.25 0.29
CA THR A 480 -23.23 6.54 0.63
C THR A 480 -22.18 7.54 1.12
N VAL A 481 -21.34 7.13 2.09
CA VAL A 481 -20.23 7.94 2.60
C VAL A 481 -19.25 8.30 1.48
N SER A 482 -18.94 7.35 0.59
CA SER A 482 -18.09 7.58 -0.58
C SER A 482 -18.71 8.60 -1.55
N MET A 483 -20.02 8.56 -1.78
CA MET A 483 -20.73 9.52 -2.63
C MET A 483 -20.79 10.91 -1.99
N CYS A 484 -21.08 10.98 -0.68
CA CYS A 484 -21.05 12.25 0.08
C CYS A 484 -19.64 12.86 0.10
N GLY A 485 -18.60 12.03 0.10
CA GLY A 485 -17.20 12.45 0.04
C GLY A 485 -16.71 12.94 -1.34
N ARG A 486 -17.57 12.95 -2.37
CA ARG A 486 -17.17 13.35 -3.72
C ARG A 486 -16.64 14.78 -3.79
N ASN A 487 -17.25 15.70 -3.06
CA ASN A 487 -16.98 17.13 -3.10
C ASN A 487 -16.50 17.63 -1.72
N GLY A 488 -15.47 17.00 -1.16
CA GLY A 488 -14.87 17.40 0.11
C GLY A 488 -15.13 16.42 1.26
N SER A 489 -14.50 16.68 2.41
CA SER A 489 -14.54 15.81 3.59
C SER A 489 -15.96 15.66 4.16
N VAL A 490 -16.40 14.41 4.34
CA VAL A 490 -17.70 14.11 4.96
C VAL A 490 -17.72 14.60 6.42
N ARG A 491 -16.61 14.45 7.15
CA ARG A 491 -16.48 14.91 8.54
C ARG A 491 -16.62 16.44 8.65
N GLU A 492 -16.05 17.18 7.70
CA GLU A 492 -16.25 18.64 7.64
C GLU A 492 -17.71 19.02 7.36
N LYS A 493 -18.36 18.34 6.42
CA LYS A 493 -19.79 18.53 6.14
C LYS A 493 -20.66 18.22 7.36
N ILE A 494 -20.36 17.14 8.08
CA ILE A 494 -21.06 16.79 9.32
C ILE A 494 -20.78 17.83 10.41
N SER A 495 -19.56 18.36 10.50
CA SER A 495 -19.19 19.36 11.51
C SER A 495 -19.97 20.68 11.39
N GLN A 496 -20.51 20.96 10.20
CA GLN A 496 -21.36 22.14 9.93
C GLN A 496 -22.85 21.91 10.28
N LYS A 497 -23.24 20.67 10.62
CA LYS A 497 -24.63 20.35 10.99
C LYS A 497 -24.90 20.71 12.46
N PRO A 498 -26.19 20.88 12.84
CA PRO A 498 -26.60 21.09 14.23
C PRO A 498 -26.01 20.03 15.17
N TYR A 499 -25.79 20.42 16.42
CA TYR A 499 -25.20 19.57 17.47
C TYR A 499 -25.85 18.18 17.57
N VAL A 500 -27.18 18.13 17.59
CA VAL A 500 -27.95 16.87 17.70
C VAL A 500 -27.63 15.91 16.54
N ILE A 501 -27.59 16.39 15.31
CA ILE A 501 -27.28 15.57 14.14
C ILE A 501 -25.84 15.06 14.21
N ARG A 502 -24.90 15.95 14.55
CA ARG A 502 -23.47 15.66 14.61
C ARG A 502 -23.13 14.58 15.63
N TYR A 503 -23.64 14.75 16.86
CA TYR A 503 -23.38 13.78 17.92
C TYR A 503 -24.28 12.54 17.79
N GLY A 504 -25.51 12.68 17.27
CA GLY A 504 -26.36 11.54 16.96
C GLY A 504 -25.73 10.59 15.94
N LEU A 505 -25.12 11.10 14.87
CA LEU A 505 -24.39 10.26 13.90
C LEU A 505 -23.16 9.59 14.51
N PHE A 506 -22.44 10.29 15.38
CA PHE A 506 -21.29 9.71 16.08
C PHE A 506 -21.70 8.57 17.02
N VAL A 507 -22.75 8.80 17.83
CA VAL A 507 -23.30 7.79 18.75
C VAL A 507 -23.87 6.60 17.95
N LEU A 508 -24.58 6.85 16.86
CA LEU A 508 -25.07 5.80 15.96
C LEU A 508 -23.93 4.95 15.41
N LEU A 509 -22.85 5.58 14.94
CA LEU A 509 -21.68 4.86 14.41
C LEU A 509 -21.00 4.04 15.53
N PHE A 510 -20.88 4.61 16.75
CA PHE A 510 -20.32 3.91 17.89
C PHE A 510 -21.13 2.64 18.24
N PHE A 511 -22.45 2.78 18.36
CA PHE A 511 -23.31 1.63 18.63
C PHE A 511 -23.37 0.64 17.46
N ALA A 512 -23.28 1.11 16.21
CA ALA A 512 -23.18 0.21 15.06
C ALA A 512 -21.93 -0.67 15.15
N VAL A 513 -20.77 -0.10 15.52
CA VAL A 513 -19.55 -0.89 15.74
C VAL A 513 -19.73 -1.85 16.93
N LEU A 514 -20.30 -1.36 18.05
CA LEU A 514 -20.43 -2.13 19.28
C LEU A 514 -21.42 -3.31 19.13
N LEU A 515 -22.55 -3.10 18.46
CA LEU A 515 -23.63 -4.10 18.36
C LEU A 515 -23.52 -5.00 17.13
N LEU A 516 -22.97 -4.49 16.02
CA LEU A 516 -22.89 -5.20 14.75
C LEU A 516 -21.49 -5.72 14.43
N GLY A 517 -20.48 -5.40 15.23
CA GLY A 517 -19.10 -5.85 14.98
C GLY A 517 -18.93 -7.35 15.25
N SER A 518 -18.11 -8.01 14.44
CA SER A 518 -17.69 -9.41 14.62
C SER A 518 -16.48 -9.46 15.56
N TYR A 519 -16.70 -9.55 16.88
CA TYR A 519 -15.66 -9.65 17.91
C TYR A 519 -16.22 -10.29 19.19
N GLY A 520 -15.35 -10.66 20.13
CA GLY A 520 -15.73 -11.27 21.39
C GLY A 520 -15.73 -12.79 21.37
N VAL A 521 -16.48 -13.40 22.31
CA VAL A 521 -16.53 -14.86 22.46
C VAL A 521 -17.18 -15.50 21.23
N GLY A 522 -16.49 -16.47 20.63
CA GLY A 522 -16.96 -17.16 19.41
C GLY A 522 -16.49 -16.53 18.09
N PHE A 523 -15.77 -15.41 18.12
CA PHE A 523 -15.16 -14.82 16.94
C PHE A 523 -13.64 -14.87 17.05
N GLU A 524 -12.98 -15.42 16.02
CA GLU A 524 -11.54 -15.29 15.89
C GLU A 524 -11.21 -13.91 15.29
N ALA A 525 -10.39 -13.15 16.01
CA ALA A 525 -9.94 -11.85 15.54
C ALA A 525 -9.06 -12.02 14.29
N GLN A 526 -9.60 -11.71 13.13
CA GLN A 526 -8.87 -11.81 11.87
C GLN A 526 -7.78 -10.73 11.81
N GLN A 527 -6.55 -11.15 11.48
CA GLN A 527 -5.49 -10.20 11.19
C GLN A 527 -5.87 -9.35 9.97
N PHE A 528 -5.32 -8.15 9.88
CA PHE A 528 -5.47 -7.35 8.66
C PHE A 528 -4.86 -8.10 7.48
N ILE A 529 -5.49 -8.02 6.32
CA ILE A 529 -5.13 -8.79 5.14
C ILE A 529 -3.65 -8.64 4.75
N TYR A 530 -3.07 -7.45 4.91
CA TYR A 530 -1.65 -7.20 4.63
C TYR A 530 -0.66 -7.79 5.64
N ASN A 531 -1.11 -8.30 6.76
CA ASN A 531 -0.27 -9.06 7.70
C ASN A 531 -0.20 -10.56 7.37
N GLN A 532 -0.96 -10.98 6.37
CA GLN A 532 -1.02 -12.38 5.93
C GLN A 532 -0.10 -12.66 4.72
N PHE A 533 0.52 -11.61 4.13
CA PHE A 533 1.37 -11.69 2.93
C PHE A 533 2.85 -11.51 3.21
#